data_1bc4aa47fca214f30f07e6b9e7ea05f5
#
_entry.id   1bc4aa47fca214f30f07e6b9e7ea05f5
#
_cell.length_a   1.000
_cell.length_b   1.000
_cell.length_c   1.000
_cell.angle_alpha   90.00
_cell.angle_beta   90.00
_cell.angle_gamma   90.00
#
_symmetry.space_group_name_H-M   'P 1'
#
loop_
_entity.id
_entity.type
_entity.pdbx_description
1 polymer ?
#
loop_
_entity_poly.entity_id
_entity_poly.type
_entity_poly.pdbx_seq_one_letter_code
_entity_poly.pdbx_strand_id
1 'polypeptide(L)'
;MVDEANIESHGMMFHKDETLANYPDWEVPFMQRMSRMIARDRNYSAIVTWSMGNESGYGKHFETLYDYTKKIDPTRPVQYEGGGYNSQSDIYCPMYARIWRLRQHVNQRDARPMILCEYAHAMGNSVGNFQDYWDLIYKYDQLQGGFIWDWVDQGFAAQTDDGRKYWTYGGDYGENGTPSDGNFCINGVVYPDRSVKPQTEEMGKVYQNIKFLDFDKQTSTVKIRNDF
;
A
#
# COMPACT_ATOMS: atom_id res chain seq x y z
N MET A 1 6.42 9.77 -2.43
CA MET A 1 5.03 9.41 -2.85
C MET A 1 5.14 8.40 -3.98
N VAL A 2 4.30 7.36 -3.96
CA VAL A 2 4.04 6.50 -5.12
C VAL A 2 2.80 7.08 -5.83
N ASP A 3 2.87 7.26 -7.14
CA ASP A 3 1.74 7.68 -7.96
C ASP A 3 1.25 6.49 -8.76
N GLU A 4 -0.04 6.20 -8.66
CA GLU A 4 -0.62 4.94 -9.17
C GLU A 4 -1.65 5.18 -10.25
N ALA A 5 -1.52 4.43 -11.34
CA ALA A 5 -2.46 4.46 -12.43
C ALA A 5 -3.82 3.86 -12.00
N ASN A 6 -4.91 4.50 -12.41
CA ASN A 6 -6.27 4.01 -12.18
C ASN A 6 -6.56 2.77 -13.05
N ILE A 7 -5.90 1.66 -12.72
CA ILE A 7 -6.05 0.34 -13.33
C ILE A 7 -6.31 -0.65 -12.21
N GLU A 8 -7.54 -1.10 -12.12
CA GLU A 8 -7.99 -2.10 -11.16
C GLU A 8 -9.12 -2.92 -11.75
N SER A 9 -9.03 -4.24 -11.65
CA SER A 9 -10.07 -5.18 -12.06
C SER A 9 -10.14 -6.35 -11.09
N HIS A 10 -10.26 -6.01 -9.80
CA HIS A 10 -10.35 -6.95 -8.69
C HIS A 10 -11.40 -8.05 -8.96
N GLY A 11 -11.09 -9.27 -8.57
CA GLY A 11 -11.93 -10.44 -8.86
C GLY A 11 -11.54 -11.14 -10.17
N MET A 12 -11.35 -10.42 -11.25
CA MET A 12 -10.87 -10.98 -12.53
C MET A 12 -9.38 -11.40 -12.47
N MET A 13 -8.63 -10.90 -11.52
CA MET A 13 -7.20 -11.22 -11.33
C MET A 13 -6.94 -12.69 -10.97
N PHE A 14 -7.93 -13.38 -10.41
CA PHE A 14 -7.78 -14.77 -9.96
C PHE A 14 -7.79 -15.79 -11.12
N HIS A 15 -8.20 -15.37 -12.31
CA HIS A 15 -8.30 -16.19 -13.49
C HIS A 15 -7.44 -15.63 -14.62
N LYS A 16 -6.34 -16.30 -14.93
CA LYS A 16 -5.38 -15.81 -15.92
C LYS A 16 -6.01 -15.51 -17.29
N ASP A 17 -7.02 -16.25 -17.67
CA ASP A 17 -7.72 -16.10 -18.96
C ASP A 17 -8.87 -15.06 -18.89
N GLU A 18 -9.20 -14.57 -17.72
CA GLU A 18 -10.26 -13.57 -17.50
C GLU A 18 -9.70 -12.18 -17.20
N THR A 19 -8.40 -12.06 -16.88
CA THR A 19 -7.80 -10.76 -16.60
C THR A 19 -7.79 -9.85 -17.81
N LEU A 20 -8.24 -8.61 -17.62
CA LEU A 20 -8.22 -7.56 -18.65
C LEU A 20 -6.81 -7.24 -19.15
N ALA A 21 -5.78 -7.62 -18.39
CA ALA A 21 -4.37 -7.43 -18.74
C ALA A 21 -3.92 -8.15 -20.02
N ASN A 22 -4.72 -9.10 -20.52
CA ASN A 22 -4.44 -9.88 -21.74
C ASN A 22 -5.49 -9.67 -22.84
N TYR A 23 -6.60 -8.96 -22.59
CA TYR A 23 -7.62 -8.74 -23.60
C TYR A 23 -7.23 -7.57 -24.53
N PRO A 24 -7.15 -7.79 -25.87
CA PRO A 24 -6.68 -6.77 -26.82
C PRO A 24 -7.44 -5.44 -26.73
N ASP A 25 -8.74 -5.49 -26.51
CA ASP A 25 -9.59 -4.29 -26.43
C ASP A 25 -9.25 -3.38 -25.23
N TRP A 26 -8.51 -3.90 -24.24
CA TRP A 26 -8.13 -3.16 -23.05
C TRP A 26 -6.70 -2.58 -23.11
N GLU A 27 -5.92 -2.87 -24.12
CA GLU A 27 -4.57 -2.33 -24.28
C GLU A 27 -4.59 -0.79 -24.29
N VAL A 28 -5.46 -0.19 -25.10
CA VAL A 28 -5.58 1.27 -25.20
C VAL A 28 -6.04 1.91 -23.89
N PRO A 29 -7.09 1.42 -23.20
CA PRO A 29 -7.46 1.91 -21.87
C PRO A 29 -6.34 1.86 -20.82
N PHE A 30 -5.58 0.76 -20.75
CA PHE A 30 -4.43 0.64 -19.85
C PHE A 30 -3.37 1.68 -20.17
N MET A 31 -2.95 1.76 -21.43
CA MET A 31 -1.93 2.72 -21.87
C MET A 31 -2.35 4.18 -21.63
N GLN A 32 -3.60 4.52 -21.87
CA GLN A 32 -4.09 5.89 -21.66
C GLN A 32 -4.07 6.30 -20.19
N ARG A 33 -4.44 5.39 -19.27
CA ARG A 33 -4.40 5.69 -17.83
C ARG A 33 -2.99 5.99 -17.37
N MET A 34 -2.04 5.12 -17.69
CA MET A 34 -0.64 5.29 -17.31
C MET A 34 -0.01 6.52 -17.97
N SER A 35 -0.18 6.69 -19.27
CA SER A 35 0.46 7.79 -20.00
C SER A 35 -0.07 9.16 -19.57
N ARG A 36 -1.37 9.28 -19.28
CA ARG A 36 -1.97 10.55 -18.81
C ARG A 36 -1.51 10.88 -17.38
N MET A 37 -1.39 9.89 -16.50
CA MET A 37 -0.85 10.07 -15.16
C MET A 37 0.58 10.62 -15.23
N ILE A 38 1.47 9.95 -15.96
CA ILE A 38 2.86 10.39 -16.12
C ILE A 38 2.94 11.79 -16.75
N ALA A 39 2.15 12.06 -17.79
CA ALA A 39 2.15 13.35 -18.47
C ALA A 39 1.72 14.49 -17.54
N ARG A 40 0.74 14.24 -16.66
CA ARG A 40 0.25 15.20 -15.66
C ARG A 40 1.26 15.43 -14.55
N ASP A 41 1.87 14.35 -14.05
CA ASP A 41 2.48 14.35 -12.72
C ASP A 41 4.01 14.26 -12.71
N ARG A 42 4.67 13.97 -13.84
CA ARG A 42 6.14 13.78 -13.91
C ARG A 42 6.98 14.96 -13.40
N ASN A 43 6.42 16.16 -13.34
CA ASN A 43 7.12 17.34 -12.86
C ASN A 43 7.04 17.51 -11.32
N TYR A 44 6.30 16.65 -10.63
CA TYR A 44 6.24 16.69 -9.16
C TYR A 44 7.41 15.89 -8.57
N SER A 45 8.33 16.59 -7.92
CA SER A 45 9.51 15.96 -7.28
C SER A 45 9.18 15.04 -6.11
N ALA A 46 8.00 15.19 -5.53
CA ALA A 46 7.51 14.30 -4.45
C ALA A 46 7.17 12.89 -4.93
N ILE A 47 6.97 12.69 -6.24
CA ILE A 47 6.73 11.36 -6.82
C ILE A 47 8.09 10.70 -7.02
N VAL A 48 8.30 9.58 -6.34
CA VAL A 48 9.55 8.82 -6.38
C VAL A 48 9.42 7.47 -7.08
N THR A 49 8.19 7.00 -7.29
CA THR A 49 7.89 5.71 -7.90
C THR A 49 6.59 5.80 -8.68
N TRP A 50 6.53 5.14 -9.84
CA TRP A 50 5.31 4.93 -10.61
C TRP A 50 4.73 3.56 -10.32
N SER A 51 3.44 3.47 -10.01
CA SER A 51 2.71 2.21 -9.90
C SER A 51 1.80 2.01 -11.10
N MET A 52 1.84 0.83 -11.69
CA MET A 52 1.08 0.52 -12.90
C MET A 52 -0.40 0.20 -12.62
N GLY A 53 -0.78 0.07 -11.36
CA GLY A 53 -2.16 -0.22 -10.95
C GLY A 53 -2.25 -1.18 -9.78
N ASN A 54 -3.44 -1.70 -9.54
CA ASN A 54 -3.78 -2.54 -8.42
C ASN A 54 -4.64 -3.73 -8.84
N GLU A 55 -4.39 -4.90 -8.26
CA GLU A 55 -5.23 -6.12 -8.27
C GLU A 55 -5.90 -6.45 -9.60
N SER A 56 -5.13 -6.41 -10.70
CA SER A 56 -5.64 -6.63 -12.06
C SER A 56 -5.06 -7.87 -12.74
N GLY A 57 -4.46 -8.79 -11.96
CA GLY A 57 -3.72 -9.92 -12.51
C GLY A 57 -2.42 -9.47 -13.18
N TYR A 58 -1.81 -10.33 -14.00
CA TYR A 58 -0.61 -9.96 -14.73
C TYR A 58 -0.70 -10.46 -16.17
N GLY A 59 -0.29 -9.62 -17.12
CA GLY A 59 -0.34 -9.93 -18.52
C GLY A 59 0.42 -8.94 -19.38
N LYS A 60 0.31 -9.13 -20.69
CA LYS A 60 1.06 -8.39 -21.71
C LYS A 60 0.90 -6.86 -21.58
N HIS A 61 -0.26 -6.38 -21.17
CA HIS A 61 -0.46 -4.93 -21.05
C HIS A 61 0.43 -4.33 -19.98
N PHE A 62 0.66 -5.00 -18.84
CA PHE A 62 1.59 -4.52 -17.82
C PHE A 62 3.04 -4.51 -18.30
N GLU A 63 3.46 -5.48 -19.12
CA GLU A 63 4.78 -5.47 -19.77
C GLU A 63 4.93 -4.26 -20.68
N THR A 64 3.90 -3.99 -21.50
CA THR A 64 3.85 -2.81 -22.38
C THR A 64 3.88 -1.49 -21.57
N LEU A 65 3.16 -1.42 -20.44
CA LEU A 65 3.18 -0.25 -19.57
C LEU A 65 4.55 -0.01 -18.94
N TYR A 66 5.20 -1.07 -18.48
CA TYR A 66 6.55 -0.99 -17.93
C TYR A 66 7.54 -0.42 -18.95
N ASP A 67 7.59 -1.03 -20.14
CA ASP A 67 8.49 -0.59 -21.22
C ASP A 67 8.23 0.86 -21.65
N TYR A 68 6.96 1.24 -21.78
CA TYR A 68 6.57 2.62 -22.05
C TYR A 68 7.05 3.57 -20.96
N THR A 69 6.82 3.24 -19.70
CA THR A 69 7.16 4.10 -18.56
C THR A 69 8.67 4.30 -18.46
N LYS A 70 9.45 3.23 -18.57
CA LYS A 70 10.92 3.30 -18.55
C LYS A 70 11.49 4.09 -19.73
N LYS A 71 10.80 4.11 -20.87
CA LYS A 71 11.19 4.93 -22.04
C LYS A 71 10.93 6.42 -21.81
N ILE A 72 9.82 6.78 -21.15
CA ILE A 72 9.41 8.18 -20.94
C ILE A 72 10.08 8.77 -19.70
N ASP A 73 10.22 7.98 -18.65
CA ASP A 73 10.88 8.36 -17.38
C ASP A 73 11.81 7.24 -16.90
N PRO A 74 13.07 7.22 -17.37
CA PRO A 74 14.04 6.22 -16.93
C PRO A 74 14.58 6.47 -15.52
N THR A 75 14.21 7.60 -14.89
CA THR A 75 14.80 8.06 -13.62
C THR A 75 14.09 7.47 -12.40
N ARG A 76 12.79 7.19 -12.50
CA ARG A 76 12.00 6.64 -11.40
C ARG A 76 11.80 5.14 -11.56
N PRO A 77 11.81 4.39 -10.45
CA PRO A 77 11.40 2.99 -10.46
C PRO A 77 9.91 2.85 -10.78
N VAL A 78 9.57 1.70 -11.35
CA VAL A 78 8.20 1.30 -11.68
C VAL A 78 7.87 0.07 -10.88
N GLN A 79 6.67 0.04 -10.27
CA GLN A 79 6.19 -1.11 -9.50
C GLN A 79 4.85 -1.61 -9.98
N TYR A 80 4.62 -2.91 -9.78
CA TYR A 80 3.33 -3.57 -9.87
C TYR A 80 3.36 -4.90 -9.10
N GLU A 81 2.33 -5.15 -8.29
CA GLU A 81 2.28 -6.32 -7.39
C GLU A 81 1.88 -7.62 -8.10
N GLY A 82 1.02 -7.53 -9.13
CA GLY A 82 0.28 -8.68 -9.67
C GLY A 82 1.13 -9.75 -10.35
N GLY A 83 2.36 -9.46 -10.75
CA GLY A 83 3.26 -10.45 -11.35
C GLY A 83 4.22 -11.11 -10.37
N GLY A 84 4.27 -10.66 -9.15
CA GLY A 84 5.16 -11.19 -8.12
C GLY A 84 6.63 -11.17 -8.57
N TYR A 85 7.33 -12.28 -8.38
CA TYR A 85 8.74 -12.40 -8.79
C TYR A 85 8.97 -12.45 -10.30
N ASN A 86 7.94 -12.75 -11.07
CA ASN A 86 8.04 -12.91 -12.55
C ASN A 86 7.65 -11.64 -13.30
N SER A 87 7.23 -10.57 -12.59
CA SER A 87 6.82 -9.33 -13.24
C SER A 87 7.99 -8.48 -13.69
N GLN A 88 7.77 -7.72 -14.76
CA GLN A 88 8.56 -6.54 -15.06
C GLN A 88 8.21 -5.45 -14.06
N SER A 89 8.98 -5.37 -12.99
CA SER A 89 8.85 -4.41 -11.90
C SER A 89 10.22 -4.16 -11.30
N ASP A 90 10.58 -2.91 -11.07
CA ASP A 90 11.86 -2.55 -10.43
C ASP A 90 11.84 -2.86 -8.92
N ILE A 91 10.66 -2.96 -8.35
CA ILE A 91 10.42 -3.22 -6.92
C ILE A 91 9.59 -4.50 -6.78
N TYR A 92 9.98 -5.38 -5.87
CA TYR A 92 9.11 -6.47 -5.45
C TYR A 92 8.13 -5.91 -4.40
N CYS A 93 6.84 -5.83 -4.72
CA CYS A 93 5.85 -5.13 -3.91
C CYS A 93 4.61 -6.00 -3.58
N PRO A 94 4.77 -7.05 -2.75
CA PRO A 94 3.65 -7.92 -2.38
C PRO A 94 2.70 -7.23 -1.40
N MET A 95 1.40 -7.59 -1.48
CA MET A 95 0.40 -7.25 -0.50
C MET A 95 0.46 -8.19 0.71
N TYR A 96 0.28 -7.66 1.91
CA TYR A 96 0.09 -8.38 3.17
C TYR A 96 1.09 -9.51 3.43
N ALA A 97 2.31 -9.40 2.88
CA ALA A 97 3.34 -10.39 3.12
C ALA A 97 3.67 -10.48 4.62
N ARG A 98 3.62 -11.68 5.15
CA ARG A 98 3.94 -11.96 6.57
C ARG A 98 5.44 -11.87 6.81
N ILE A 99 5.85 -11.72 8.06
CA ILE A 99 7.25 -11.59 8.50
C ILE A 99 8.15 -12.70 7.94
N TRP A 100 7.67 -13.94 7.88
CA TRP A 100 8.42 -15.05 7.27
C TRP A 100 8.70 -14.81 5.77
N ARG A 101 7.80 -14.14 5.06
CA ARG A 101 7.96 -13.81 3.63
C ARG A 101 9.04 -12.75 3.42
N LEU A 102 9.13 -11.76 4.32
CA LEU A 102 10.22 -10.78 4.30
C LEU A 102 11.57 -11.48 4.49
N ARG A 103 11.66 -12.38 5.48
CA ARG A 103 12.87 -13.20 5.71
C ARG A 103 13.21 -14.09 4.51
N GLN A 104 12.21 -14.65 3.84
CA GLN A 104 12.41 -15.43 2.62
C GLN A 104 13.00 -14.56 1.50
N HIS A 105 12.48 -13.35 1.30
CA HIS A 105 12.95 -12.44 0.25
C HIS A 105 14.42 -12.10 0.40
N VAL A 106 14.88 -11.71 1.59
CA VAL A 106 16.30 -11.38 1.82
C VAL A 106 17.26 -12.55 1.65
N ASN A 107 16.76 -13.79 1.67
CA ASN A 107 17.53 -15.00 1.43
C ASN A 107 17.44 -15.49 -0.03
N GLN A 108 16.67 -14.82 -0.87
CA GLN A 108 16.55 -15.16 -2.30
C GLN A 108 17.62 -14.45 -3.13
N ARG A 109 17.78 -14.90 -4.39
CA ARG A 109 18.68 -14.26 -5.35
C ARG A 109 18.08 -13.04 -6.05
N ASP A 110 16.84 -12.68 -5.73
CA ASP A 110 16.21 -11.48 -6.28
C ASP A 110 16.86 -10.25 -5.64
N ALA A 111 17.51 -9.43 -6.46
CA ALA A 111 18.22 -8.22 -6.00
C ALA A 111 17.30 -7.00 -5.88
N ARG A 112 16.01 -7.13 -6.24
CA ARG A 112 15.08 -6.00 -6.17
C ARG A 112 14.80 -5.62 -4.71
N PRO A 113 14.67 -4.32 -4.41
CA PRO A 113 14.15 -3.90 -3.11
C PRO A 113 12.72 -4.41 -2.93
N MET A 114 12.34 -4.71 -1.69
CA MET A 114 10.99 -5.07 -1.31
C MET A 114 10.32 -3.89 -0.62
N ILE A 115 9.17 -3.47 -1.15
CA ILE A 115 8.26 -2.54 -0.50
C ILE A 115 6.89 -3.21 -0.44
N LEU A 116 6.30 -3.32 0.75
CA LEU A 116 4.94 -3.82 0.88
C LEU A 116 3.99 -2.77 0.33
N CYS A 117 3.40 -3.00 -0.85
CA CYS A 117 2.45 -2.03 -1.43
C CYS A 117 1.20 -1.88 -0.57
N GLU A 118 0.84 -2.93 0.16
CA GLU A 118 -0.14 -2.90 1.23
C GLU A 118 0.29 -3.84 2.37
N TYR A 119 0.12 -3.41 3.61
CA TYR A 119 0.29 -4.23 4.80
C TYR A 119 -0.49 -3.68 6.00
N ALA A 120 -0.53 -4.44 7.09
CA ALA A 120 -1.13 -4.02 8.36
C ALA A 120 -2.55 -3.43 8.18
N HIS A 121 -3.42 -4.18 7.45
CA HIS A 121 -4.82 -3.78 7.22
C HIS A 121 -5.49 -3.30 8.50
N ALA A 122 -5.89 -2.02 8.55
CA ALA A 122 -6.23 -1.31 9.78
C ALA A 122 -7.72 -1.42 10.17
N MET A 123 -8.44 -2.39 9.64
CA MET A 123 -9.84 -2.62 9.96
C MET A 123 -10.00 -3.21 11.36
N GLY A 124 -10.84 -2.61 12.18
CA GLY A 124 -11.18 -3.10 13.51
C GLY A 124 -9.98 -3.12 14.47
N ASN A 125 -9.86 -4.18 15.29
CA ASN A 125 -8.70 -4.40 16.17
C ASN A 125 -7.57 -5.03 15.37
N SER A 126 -6.63 -4.22 14.94
CA SER A 126 -5.66 -4.53 13.89
C SER A 126 -4.30 -3.89 14.14
N VAL A 127 -3.40 -3.99 13.14
CA VAL A 127 -2.04 -3.42 13.14
C VAL A 127 -1.12 -4.06 14.20
N GLY A 128 -1.43 -5.28 14.65
CA GLY A 128 -0.55 -6.03 15.55
C GLY A 128 0.76 -6.48 14.91
N ASN A 129 1.79 -6.71 15.73
CA ASN A 129 3.14 -7.08 15.31
C ASN A 129 3.84 -6.02 14.42
N PHE A 130 3.43 -4.77 14.51
CA PHE A 130 3.95 -3.70 13.65
C PHE A 130 5.43 -3.47 13.87
N GLN A 131 5.89 -3.49 15.12
CA GLN A 131 7.30 -3.39 15.48
C GLN A 131 8.15 -4.50 14.85
N ASP A 132 7.64 -5.75 14.79
CA ASP A 132 8.39 -6.89 14.24
C ASP A 132 8.69 -6.75 12.74
N TYR A 133 7.80 -6.09 11.98
CA TYR A 133 8.06 -5.72 10.58
C TYR A 133 9.20 -4.72 10.49
N TRP A 134 9.18 -3.67 11.31
CA TRP A 134 10.16 -2.61 11.26
C TRP A 134 11.52 -3.02 11.80
N ASP A 135 11.58 -3.97 12.73
CA ASP A 135 12.83 -4.58 13.18
C ASP A 135 13.55 -5.30 12.02
N LEU A 136 12.79 -5.95 11.13
CA LEU A 136 13.36 -6.56 9.93
C LEU A 136 13.71 -5.52 8.87
N ILE A 137 12.85 -4.54 8.64
CA ILE A 137 13.07 -3.48 7.64
C ILE A 137 14.35 -2.72 7.96
N TYR A 138 14.58 -2.33 9.21
CA TYR A 138 15.82 -1.66 9.62
C TYR A 138 17.04 -2.58 9.61
N LYS A 139 16.85 -3.88 9.62
CA LYS A 139 17.94 -4.85 9.64
C LYS A 139 18.52 -5.17 8.26
N TYR A 140 17.71 -5.09 7.22
CA TYR A 140 18.07 -5.56 5.89
C TYR A 140 17.81 -4.48 4.83
N ASP A 141 18.86 -4.06 4.13
CA ASP A 141 18.82 -3.00 3.13
C ASP A 141 17.85 -3.30 1.95
N GLN A 142 17.59 -4.58 1.68
CA GLN A 142 16.61 -5.00 0.67
C GLN A 142 15.16 -4.71 1.06
N LEU A 143 14.87 -4.50 2.36
CA LEU A 143 13.53 -4.20 2.86
C LEU A 143 13.40 -2.69 3.06
N GLN A 144 12.59 -2.04 2.24
CA GLN A 144 12.52 -0.58 2.17
C GLN A 144 11.28 0.01 2.86
N GLY A 145 10.40 -0.82 3.39
CA GLY A 145 9.19 -0.37 4.10
C GLY A 145 7.89 -0.90 3.53
N GLY A 146 6.81 -0.16 3.76
CA GLY A 146 5.49 -0.53 3.27
C GLY A 146 4.46 0.56 3.52
N PHE A 147 3.31 0.39 2.88
CA PHE A 147 2.16 1.29 2.99
C PHE A 147 1.04 0.57 3.74
N ILE A 148 0.59 1.18 4.83
CA ILE A 148 -0.54 0.64 5.61
C ILE A 148 -1.82 0.79 4.80
N TRP A 149 -2.64 -0.23 4.71
CA TRP A 149 -3.99 -0.14 4.19
C TRP A 149 -5.00 0.04 5.31
N ASP A 150 -5.61 1.24 5.52
CA ASP A 150 -5.23 2.42 4.78
C ASP A 150 -5.12 3.63 5.72
N TRP A 151 -5.17 4.85 5.19
CA TRP A 151 -4.98 6.06 5.99
C TRP A 151 -6.24 6.46 6.77
N VAL A 152 -7.39 6.54 6.11
CA VAL A 152 -8.62 7.10 6.68
C VAL A 152 -9.82 6.21 6.42
N ASP A 153 -10.64 5.96 7.44
CA ASP A 153 -11.93 5.30 7.26
C ASP A 153 -12.76 6.04 6.21
N GLN A 154 -13.31 5.31 5.25
CA GLN A 154 -14.13 5.86 4.17
C GLN A 154 -15.60 5.83 4.59
N GLY A 155 -15.98 6.73 5.51
CA GLY A 155 -17.32 6.84 6.07
C GLY A 155 -17.84 8.27 6.09
N PHE A 156 -19.15 8.41 6.21
CA PHE A 156 -19.83 9.70 6.32
C PHE A 156 -20.41 9.91 7.71
N ALA A 157 -20.37 11.15 8.20
CA ALA A 157 -20.96 11.49 9.49
C ALA A 157 -22.49 11.42 9.43
N ALA A 158 -23.08 10.75 10.41
CA ALA A 158 -24.52 10.70 10.61
C ALA A 158 -24.87 10.83 12.10
N GLN A 159 -26.15 10.99 12.38
CA GLN A 159 -26.69 11.11 13.72
C GLN A 159 -27.99 10.33 13.83
N THR A 160 -28.17 9.60 14.90
CA THR A 160 -29.43 8.94 15.24
C THR A 160 -30.47 9.94 15.72
N ASP A 161 -31.77 9.56 15.78
CA ASP A 161 -32.86 10.42 16.26
C ASP A 161 -32.68 10.86 17.71
N ASP A 162 -31.97 10.06 18.52
CA ASP A 162 -31.61 10.41 19.90
C ASP A 162 -30.30 11.20 20.03
N GLY A 163 -29.73 11.64 18.93
CA GLY A 163 -28.59 12.56 18.88
C GLY A 163 -27.21 11.91 18.95
N ARG A 164 -27.09 10.57 18.91
CA ARG A 164 -25.79 9.89 18.89
C ARG A 164 -25.13 10.02 17.53
N LYS A 165 -23.89 10.45 17.49
CA LYS A 165 -23.08 10.53 16.27
C LYS A 165 -22.53 9.15 15.93
N TYR A 166 -22.49 8.81 14.64
CA TYR A 166 -21.90 7.57 14.12
C TYR A 166 -21.39 7.77 12.69
N TRP A 167 -20.67 6.79 12.20
CA TRP A 167 -20.16 6.76 10.82
C TRP A 167 -20.95 5.77 10.00
N THR A 168 -21.45 6.20 8.85
CA THR A 168 -22.10 5.35 7.86
C THR A 168 -21.12 4.88 6.81
N TYR A 169 -21.44 3.79 6.14
CA TYR A 169 -20.63 3.18 5.09
C TYR A 169 -21.52 2.58 3.98
N GLY A 170 -20.94 1.88 2.99
CA GLY A 170 -21.64 1.42 1.81
C GLY A 170 -22.92 0.63 2.06
N GLY A 171 -22.96 -0.23 3.10
CA GLY A 171 -24.15 -1.00 3.46
C GLY A 171 -25.33 -0.21 4.02
N ASP A 172 -25.13 1.07 4.34
CA ASP A 172 -26.18 1.97 4.86
C ASP A 172 -26.93 2.71 3.76
N TYR A 173 -26.56 2.52 2.48
CA TYR A 173 -27.09 3.28 1.35
C TYR A 173 -27.65 2.38 0.27
N GLY A 174 -28.57 2.94 -0.52
CA GLY A 174 -29.25 2.25 -1.60
C GLY A 174 -30.57 1.60 -1.15
N GLU A 175 -31.23 0.91 -2.10
CA GLU A 175 -32.44 0.15 -1.83
C GLU A 175 -32.14 -1.15 -1.09
N ASN A 176 -33.17 -1.75 -0.45
CA ASN A 176 -32.99 -3.04 0.20
C ASN A 176 -32.49 -4.10 -0.79
N GLY A 177 -31.38 -4.76 -0.42
CA GLY A 177 -30.75 -5.76 -1.27
C GLY A 177 -29.70 -5.22 -2.25
N THR A 178 -29.39 -3.93 -2.22
CA THR A 178 -28.22 -3.37 -2.96
C THR A 178 -26.95 -4.11 -2.52
N PRO A 179 -26.18 -4.68 -3.44
CA PRO A 179 -24.92 -5.34 -3.11
C PRO A 179 -23.95 -4.37 -2.44
N SER A 180 -23.29 -4.82 -1.38
CA SER A 180 -22.36 -4.01 -0.60
C SER A 180 -21.33 -4.91 0.10
N ASP A 181 -20.08 -4.45 0.20
CA ASP A 181 -19.04 -5.05 1.03
C ASP A 181 -19.17 -4.66 2.52
N GLY A 182 -20.29 -4.07 2.92
CA GLY A 182 -20.56 -3.67 4.30
C GLY A 182 -19.56 -2.63 4.80
N ASN A 183 -19.00 -2.90 5.97
CA ASN A 183 -18.03 -2.01 6.62
C ASN A 183 -16.58 -2.20 6.15
N PHE A 184 -16.34 -2.88 5.03
CA PHE A 184 -14.98 -3.16 4.55
C PHE A 184 -14.16 -1.90 4.24
N CYS A 185 -14.81 -0.78 3.93
CA CYS A 185 -14.18 0.53 3.73
C CYS A 185 -13.82 1.27 5.05
N ILE A 186 -14.13 0.69 6.22
CA ILE A 186 -13.77 1.24 7.53
C ILE A 186 -12.45 0.59 8.01
N ASN A 187 -11.39 0.88 7.29
CA ASN A 187 -10.08 0.24 7.40
C ASN A 187 -8.91 1.23 7.55
N GLY A 188 -9.21 2.50 7.87
CA GLY A 188 -8.20 3.52 8.10
C GLY A 188 -7.53 3.46 9.49
N VAL A 189 -6.32 3.98 9.59
CA VAL A 189 -5.63 4.19 10.88
C VAL A 189 -6.17 5.42 11.63
N VAL A 190 -6.94 6.28 10.96
CA VAL A 190 -7.69 7.38 11.56
C VAL A 190 -9.16 7.30 11.19
N TYR A 191 -10.02 7.92 12.02
CA TYR A 191 -11.44 8.04 11.73
C TYR A 191 -11.71 8.97 10.53
N PRO A 192 -12.95 8.98 9.97
CA PRO A 192 -13.30 9.85 8.84
C PRO A 192 -13.07 11.35 9.11
N ASP A 193 -13.18 11.80 10.34
CA ASP A 193 -12.91 13.19 10.77
C ASP A 193 -11.41 13.45 11.06
N ARG A 194 -10.54 12.47 10.82
CA ARG A 194 -9.09 12.48 11.09
C ARG A 194 -8.72 12.39 12.56
N SER A 195 -9.67 12.16 13.46
CA SER A 195 -9.32 11.85 14.85
C SER A 195 -8.58 10.50 14.91
N VAL A 196 -7.68 10.39 15.90
CA VAL A 196 -6.79 9.23 16.02
C VAL A 196 -7.51 7.98 16.53
N LYS A 197 -7.12 6.82 16.02
CA LYS A 197 -7.49 5.51 16.52
C LYS A 197 -6.36 4.94 17.40
N PRO A 198 -6.60 3.90 18.21
CA PRO A 198 -5.55 3.24 18.99
C PRO A 198 -4.34 2.79 18.14
N GLN A 199 -4.57 2.30 16.92
CA GLN A 199 -3.53 1.89 15.99
C GLN A 199 -2.58 3.03 15.60
N THR A 200 -3.07 4.26 15.58
CA THR A 200 -2.27 5.44 15.24
C THR A 200 -1.17 5.68 16.26
N GLU A 201 -1.44 5.41 17.54
CA GLU A 201 -0.47 5.56 18.62
C GLU A 201 0.69 4.54 18.47
N GLU A 202 0.37 3.28 18.19
CA GLU A 202 1.38 2.26 17.93
C GLU A 202 2.22 2.61 16.68
N MET A 203 1.56 3.00 15.60
CA MET A 203 2.20 3.46 14.38
C MET A 203 3.16 4.62 14.64
N GLY A 204 2.70 5.65 15.38
CA GLY A 204 3.51 6.79 15.77
C GLY A 204 4.74 6.40 16.57
N LYS A 205 4.60 5.42 17.49
CA LYS A 205 5.71 4.88 18.28
C LYS A 205 6.73 4.13 17.42
N VAL A 206 6.28 3.29 16.50
CA VAL A 206 7.15 2.48 15.64
C VAL A 206 7.88 3.35 14.61
N TYR A 207 7.20 4.33 14.05
CA TYR A 207 7.74 5.25 13.03
C TYR A 207 8.60 6.39 13.59
N GLN A 208 8.68 6.56 14.92
CA GLN A 208 9.51 7.63 15.46
C GLN A 208 10.98 7.45 15.05
N ASN A 209 11.59 8.55 14.60
CA ASN A 209 12.97 8.54 14.13
C ASN A 209 14.00 8.53 15.27
N ILE A 210 13.64 9.10 16.42
CA ILE A 210 14.49 9.12 17.60
C ILE A 210 14.01 8.04 18.58
N LYS A 211 14.82 7.02 18.79
CA LYS A 211 14.49 5.87 19.63
C LYS A 211 15.26 5.86 20.94
N PHE A 212 14.56 5.65 22.04
CA PHE A 212 15.12 5.35 23.33
C PHE A 212 15.56 3.89 23.35
N LEU A 213 16.85 3.63 23.61
CA LEU A 213 17.38 2.28 23.64
C LEU A 213 17.59 1.77 25.06
N ASP A 214 18.16 2.61 25.95
CA ASP A 214 18.54 2.19 27.28
C ASP A 214 18.71 3.39 28.24
N PHE A 215 18.62 3.11 29.54
CA PHE A 215 18.90 4.06 30.61
C PHE A 215 19.80 3.43 31.67
N ASP A 216 21.01 3.92 31.78
CA ASP A 216 21.96 3.52 32.86
C ASP A 216 21.69 4.38 34.10
N LYS A 217 21.15 3.74 35.13
CA LYS A 217 20.86 4.39 36.41
C LYS A 217 22.08 4.81 37.20
N GLN A 218 23.21 4.13 37.02
CA GLN A 218 24.45 4.41 37.77
C GLN A 218 25.13 5.69 37.27
N THR A 219 25.12 5.89 35.96
CA THR A 219 25.74 7.06 35.31
C THR A 219 24.72 8.15 34.96
N SER A 220 23.42 7.92 35.18
CA SER A 220 22.33 8.79 34.73
C SER A 220 22.38 9.08 33.22
N THR A 221 22.83 8.10 32.45
CA THR A 221 23.02 8.23 30.99
C THR A 221 21.87 7.57 30.23
N VAL A 222 21.37 8.26 29.21
CA VAL A 222 20.36 7.74 28.27
C VAL A 222 21.03 7.44 26.95
N LYS A 223 20.79 6.24 26.43
CA LYS A 223 21.21 5.84 25.07
C LYS A 223 20.06 6.06 24.10
N ILE A 224 20.27 6.89 23.11
CA ILE A 224 19.32 7.14 22.03
C ILE A 224 19.91 6.73 20.69
N ARG A 225 19.03 6.39 19.72
CA ARG A 225 19.39 6.17 18.33
C ARG A 225 18.61 7.13 17.44
N ASN A 226 19.29 7.73 16.51
CA ASN A 226 18.67 8.51 15.43
C ASN A 226 18.62 7.65 14.18
N ASP A 227 17.40 7.33 13.72
CA ASP A 227 17.12 6.54 12.52
C ASP A 227 16.75 7.43 11.31
N PHE A 228 17.04 8.76 11.40
CA PHE A 228 16.73 9.74 10.35
C PHE A 228 17.78 9.73 9.24
#